data_21bfde12bd280b4cf3e6ee588266fbdd
#
_entry.id   21bfde12bd280b4cf3e6ee588266fbdd
#
_cell.length_a   1.000
_cell.length_b   1.000
_cell.length_c   1.000
_cell.angle_alpha   90.00
_cell.angle_beta   90.00
_cell.angle_gamma   90.00
#
_symmetry.space_group_name_H-M   'P 1'
#
loop_
_entity.id
_entity.type
_entity.pdbx_description
1 polymer ?
#
loop_
_entity_poly.entity_id
_entity_poly.type
_entity_poly.pdbx_seq_one_letter_code
_entity_poly.pdbx_strand_id
1 'polypeptide(L)'
;MGTHEYEDDPRNETVLISVNGKLLPRSEAMVSVFDAGFLLGDGVWESFRLHEGKLVFIEDHIDRLFRGASEISLDPGKSRNQIMAEINRVISANQMHDQVHLRLIILGA
;
A
#
# COMPACT_ATOMS: atom_id res chain seq x y z
N MET A 1 -18.84 -5.62 -19.12
CA MET A 1 -18.30 -4.76 -18.08
C MET A 1 -18.10 -5.53 -16.79
N GLY A 2 -16.95 -5.38 -16.17
CA GLY A 2 -16.66 -6.02 -14.91
C GLY A 2 -17.28 -5.29 -13.73
N THR A 3 -17.18 -5.90 -12.55
CA THR A 3 -17.61 -5.27 -11.29
C THR A 3 -16.70 -4.13 -10.86
N HIS A 4 -15.53 -4.00 -11.48
CA HIS A 4 -14.56 -2.95 -11.21
C HIS A 4 -14.37 -2.10 -12.44
N GLU A 5 -14.99 -0.94 -12.43
CA GLU A 5 -14.72 0.08 -13.41
C GLU A 5 -13.76 1.09 -12.82
N TYR A 6 -12.77 1.46 -13.58
CA TYR A 6 -11.90 2.57 -13.21
C TYR A 6 -11.54 3.35 -14.47
N GLU A 7 -11.38 4.63 -14.28
CA GLU A 7 -10.93 5.51 -15.36
C GLU A 7 -9.40 5.41 -15.47
N ASP A 8 -8.91 5.49 -16.70
CA ASP A 8 -7.48 5.59 -16.92
C ASP A 8 -6.99 6.95 -16.41
N ASP A 9 -6.10 6.91 -15.45
CA ASP A 9 -5.46 8.11 -14.92
C ASP A 9 -4.03 8.18 -15.49
N PRO A 10 -3.70 9.22 -16.25
CA PRO A 10 -2.36 9.33 -16.85
C PRO A 10 -1.24 9.34 -15.81
N ARG A 11 -1.53 9.75 -14.56
CA ARG A 11 -0.53 9.73 -13.49
C ARG A 11 -0.03 8.32 -13.20
N ASN A 12 -0.85 7.29 -13.49
CA ASN A 12 -0.48 5.90 -13.23
C ASN A 12 0.57 5.37 -14.21
N GLU A 13 0.80 6.03 -15.33
CA GLU A 13 1.79 5.60 -16.30
C GLU A 13 3.22 5.70 -15.78
N THR A 14 3.47 6.71 -14.94
CA THR A 14 4.79 6.97 -14.39
C THR A 14 4.83 6.78 -12.88
N VAL A 15 3.84 6.10 -12.31
CA VAL A 15 3.75 5.90 -10.86
C VAL A 15 4.93 5.08 -10.36
N LEU A 16 5.45 5.49 -9.19
CA LEU A 16 6.46 4.74 -8.45
C LEU A 16 5.78 3.97 -7.33
N ILE A 17 6.10 2.70 -7.23
CA ILE A 17 5.51 1.77 -6.27
C ILE A 17 6.59 1.31 -5.31
N SER A 18 6.31 1.36 -4.02
CA SER A 18 7.25 0.87 -3.02
C SER A 18 7.07 -0.63 -2.84
N VAL A 19 8.14 -1.38 -3.05
CA VAL A 19 8.19 -2.82 -2.79
C VAL A 19 9.37 -3.07 -1.85
N ASN A 20 9.08 -3.43 -0.62
CA ASN A 20 10.10 -3.66 0.42
C ASN A 20 11.06 -2.48 0.59
N GLY A 21 10.51 -1.27 0.56
CA GLY A 21 11.28 -0.03 0.72
C GLY A 21 11.98 0.48 -0.54
N LYS A 22 11.84 -0.21 -1.66
CA LYS A 22 12.38 0.25 -2.95
C LYS A 22 11.28 0.88 -3.78
N LEU A 23 11.53 2.07 -4.30
CA LEU A 23 10.63 2.72 -5.24
C LEU A 23 10.94 2.21 -6.65
N LEU A 24 9.95 1.57 -7.25
CA LEU A 24 10.09 0.90 -8.54
C LEU A 24 9.00 1.38 -9.50
N PRO A 25 9.31 1.49 -10.81
CA PRO A 25 8.27 1.72 -11.80
C PRO A 25 7.35 0.51 -11.90
N ARG A 26 6.17 0.70 -12.46
CA ARG A 26 5.15 -0.35 -12.57
C ARG A 26 5.67 -1.66 -13.15
N SER A 27 6.49 -1.57 -14.18
CA SER A 27 7.01 -2.74 -14.88
C SER A 27 7.94 -3.60 -14.03
N GLU A 28 8.49 -3.03 -12.96
CA GLU A 28 9.45 -3.71 -12.10
C GLU A 28 8.92 -3.98 -10.69
N ALA A 29 7.72 -3.48 -10.37
CA ALA A 29 7.10 -3.67 -9.06
C ALA A 29 6.45 -5.05 -8.98
N MET A 30 7.20 -6.02 -8.50
CA MET A 30 6.81 -7.43 -8.49
C MET A 30 7.06 -8.05 -7.13
N VAL A 31 6.25 -9.08 -6.82
CA VAL A 31 6.47 -9.93 -5.65
C VAL A 31 6.69 -11.36 -6.13
N SER A 32 7.38 -12.16 -5.30
CA SER A 32 7.64 -13.56 -5.62
C SER A 32 6.35 -14.37 -5.61
N VAL A 33 6.21 -15.29 -6.57
CA VAL A 33 5.10 -16.25 -6.56
C VAL A 33 5.20 -17.25 -5.40
N PHE A 34 6.36 -17.32 -4.75
CA PHE A 34 6.56 -18.17 -3.55
C PHE A 34 6.32 -17.43 -2.26
N ASP A 35 5.93 -16.14 -2.32
CA ASP A 35 5.57 -15.40 -1.11
C ASP A 35 4.35 -16.05 -0.45
N ALA A 36 4.40 -16.21 0.88
CA ALA A 36 3.30 -16.82 1.62
C ALA A 36 1.99 -16.04 1.47
N GLY A 37 2.06 -14.72 1.30
CA GLY A 37 0.89 -13.90 1.02
C GLY A 37 0.25 -14.24 -0.31
N PHE A 38 1.05 -14.53 -1.33
CA PHE A 38 0.55 -14.93 -2.63
C PHE A 38 0.02 -16.37 -2.62
N LEU A 39 0.80 -17.31 -2.07
CA LEU A 39 0.45 -18.73 -2.11
C LEU A 39 -0.65 -19.12 -1.13
N LEU A 40 -0.64 -18.56 0.07
CA LEU A 40 -1.45 -19.02 1.19
C LEU A 40 -2.43 -17.95 1.70
N GLY A 41 -2.37 -16.75 1.17
CA GLY A 41 -3.20 -15.65 1.64
C GLY A 41 -2.73 -15.05 2.96
N ASP A 42 -1.50 -15.34 3.40
CA ASP A 42 -0.95 -14.80 4.64
C ASP A 42 -0.56 -13.35 4.46
N GLY A 43 -1.47 -12.46 4.70
CA GLY A 43 -1.22 -11.04 4.54
C GLY A 43 -2.36 -10.21 5.07
N VAL A 44 -2.10 -8.94 5.24
CA VAL A 44 -3.10 -7.92 5.59
C VAL A 44 -2.94 -6.73 4.65
N TRP A 45 -4.03 -6.00 4.45
CA TRP A 45 -3.97 -4.83 3.60
C TRP A 45 -4.98 -3.78 4.04
N GLU A 46 -4.70 -2.53 3.70
CA GLU A 46 -5.59 -1.39 3.87
C GLU A 46 -5.60 -0.55 2.61
N SER A 47 -6.73 0.05 2.33
CA SER A 47 -6.89 0.98 1.22
C SER A 47 -7.44 2.30 1.75
N PHE A 48 -6.80 3.40 1.43
CA PHE A 48 -7.20 4.72 1.92
C PHE A 48 -6.94 5.78 0.87
N ARG A 49 -7.49 6.96 1.11
CA ARG A 49 -7.47 8.04 0.13
C ARG A 49 -6.59 9.19 0.58
N LEU A 50 -5.95 9.81 -0.41
CA LEU A 50 -5.35 11.12 -0.27
C LEU A 50 -6.30 12.12 -0.91
N HIS A 51 -6.83 13.03 -0.12
CA HIS A 51 -7.79 14.03 -0.55
C HIS A 51 -7.31 15.42 -0.10
N GLU A 52 -7.09 16.29 -1.06
CA GLU A 52 -6.62 17.66 -0.81
C GLU A 52 -5.41 17.70 0.14
N GLY A 53 -4.44 16.84 -0.11
CA GLY A 53 -3.21 16.76 0.66
C GLY A 53 -3.31 16.04 1.98
N LYS A 54 -4.48 15.47 2.32
CA LYS A 54 -4.70 14.80 3.60
C LYS A 54 -5.04 13.34 3.40
N LEU A 55 -4.41 12.50 4.23
CA LEU A 55 -4.74 11.08 4.30
C LEU A 55 -6.02 10.90 5.12
N VAL A 56 -7.06 10.36 4.48
CA VAL A 56 -8.38 10.24 5.07
C VAL A 56 -8.41 9.06 6.04
N PHE A 57 -8.75 9.30 7.30
CA PHE A 57 -8.86 8.29 8.36
C PHE A 57 -7.61 7.42 8.52
N ILE A 58 -6.43 8.01 8.30
CA ILE A 58 -5.19 7.22 8.29
C ILE A 58 -4.93 6.50 9.63
N GLU A 59 -5.24 7.14 10.75
CA GLU A 59 -5.01 6.53 12.06
C GLU A 59 -5.85 5.26 12.23
N ASP A 60 -7.12 5.31 11.84
CA ASP A 60 -8.02 4.16 11.92
C ASP A 60 -7.57 3.02 10.99
N HIS A 61 -7.10 3.36 9.80
CA HIS A 61 -6.58 2.38 8.85
C HIS A 61 -5.33 1.67 9.38
N ILE A 62 -4.41 2.43 9.97
CA ILE A 62 -3.19 1.86 10.54
C ILE A 62 -3.53 0.99 11.77
N ASP A 63 -4.44 1.45 12.61
CA ASP A 63 -4.89 0.66 13.75
C ASP A 63 -5.45 -0.69 13.31
N ARG A 64 -6.28 -0.69 12.29
CA ARG A 64 -6.89 -1.91 11.75
C ARG A 64 -5.84 -2.82 11.11
N LEU A 65 -4.86 -2.26 10.42
CA LEU A 65 -3.76 -3.02 9.83
C LEU A 65 -3.00 -3.81 10.90
N PHE A 66 -2.59 -3.14 11.96
CA PHE A 66 -1.85 -3.78 13.06
C PHE A 66 -2.69 -4.81 13.81
N ARG A 67 -3.97 -4.51 14.02
CA ARG A 67 -4.89 -5.46 14.64
C ARG A 67 -5.06 -6.71 13.78
N GLY A 68 -5.26 -6.54 12.48
CA GLY A 68 -5.39 -7.67 11.56
C GLY A 68 -4.13 -8.51 11.50
N ALA A 69 -2.96 -7.88 11.46
CA ALA A 69 -1.68 -8.58 11.48
C ALA A 69 -1.53 -9.40 12.77
N SER A 70 -1.90 -8.82 13.91
CA SER A 70 -1.85 -9.52 15.21
C SER A 70 -2.77 -10.76 15.22
N GLU A 71 -3.96 -10.65 14.66
CA GLU A 71 -4.92 -11.75 14.60
C GLU A 71 -4.42 -12.95 13.81
N ILE A 72 -3.59 -12.74 12.81
CA ILE A 72 -3.00 -13.83 12.01
C ILE A 72 -1.55 -14.11 12.41
N SER A 73 -1.09 -13.55 13.52
CA SER A 73 0.29 -13.71 14.02
C SER A 73 1.35 -13.29 13.00
N LEU A 74 1.05 -12.26 12.22
CA LEU A 74 1.96 -11.68 11.24
C LEU A 74 2.68 -10.49 11.86
N ASP A 75 4.02 -10.54 11.88
CA ASP A 75 4.85 -9.41 12.29
C ASP A 75 4.96 -8.46 11.08
N PRO A 76 4.49 -7.21 11.21
CA PRO A 76 4.63 -6.24 10.13
C PRO A 76 6.08 -5.90 9.76
N GLY A 77 7.03 -6.18 10.64
CA GLY A 77 8.45 -5.88 10.40
C GLY A 77 8.81 -4.41 10.50
N LYS A 78 7.85 -3.55 10.73
CA LYS A 78 8.04 -2.10 10.83
C LYS A 78 7.12 -1.54 11.90
N SER A 79 7.59 -0.48 12.56
CA SER A 79 6.77 0.27 13.52
C SER A 79 5.71 1.10 12.79
N ARG A 80 4.73 1.55 13.55
CA ARG A 80 3.71 2.50 13.06
C ARG A 80 4.34 3.73 12.42
N ASN A 81 5.35 4.32 13.08
CA ASN A 81 6.02 5.51 12.56
C ASN A 81 6.80 5.22 11.27
N GLN A 82 7.40 4.05 11.16
CA GLN A 82 8.11 3.64 9.95
C GLN A 82 7.15 3.47 8.77
N ILE A 83 5.98 2.89 9.02
CA ILE A 83 4.94 2.74 7.98
C ILE A 83 4.43 4.10 7.54
N MET A 84 4.16 5.01 8.49
CA MET A 84 3.72 6.37 8.16
C MET A 84 4.77 7.13 7.36
N ALA A 85 6.03 6.99 7.72
CA ALA A 85 7.12 7.63 6.97
C ALA A 85 7.20 7.09 5.54
N GLU A 86 7.01 5.80 5.36
CA GLU A 86 7.02 5.19 4.02
C GLU A 86 5.84 5.64 3.17
N ILE A 87 4.65 5.73 3.75
CA ILE A 87 3.48 6.25 3.05
C ILE A 87 3.75 7.67 2.54
N ASN A 88 4.26 8.53 3.40
CA ASN A 88 4.57 9.91 3.03
C ASN A 88 5.69 9.98 1.98
N ARG A 89 6.67 9.10 2.06
CA ARG A 89 7.76 9.03 1.07
C ARG A 89 7.22 8.68 -0.32
N VAL A 90 6.31 7.70 -0.39
CA VAL A 90 5.71 7.28 -1.66
C VAL A 90 4.87 8.41 -2.26
N ILE A 91 4.08 9.08 -1.44
CA ILE A 91 3.26 10.22 -1.89
C ILE A 91 4.16 11.33 -2.45
N SER A 92 5.20 11.70 -1.73
CA SER A 92 6.14 12.75 -2.16
C SER A 92 6.87 12.38 -3.43
N ALA A 93 7.32 11.13 -3.54
CA ALA A 93 8.03 10.65 -4.73
C ALA A 93 7.16 10.69 -5.99
N ASN A 94 5.86 10.49 -5.82
CA ASN A 94 4.90 10.53 -6.93
C ASN A 94 4.36 11.94 -7.21
N GLN A 95 4.67 12.91 -6.37
CA GLN A 95 4.20 14.29 -6.53
C GLN A 95 2.67 14.38 -6.68
N MET A 96 1.96 13.52 -5.97
CA MET A 96 0.51 13.48 -5.98
C MET A 96 -0.03 14.19 -4.75
N HIS A 97 -1.18 14.84 -4.89
CA HIS A 97 -1.76 15.65 -3.83
C HIS A 97 -3.23 15.35 -3.56
N ASP A 98 -3.96 14.91 -4.56
CA ASP A 98 -5.41 14.78 -4.49
C ASP A 98 -5.93 13.65 -5.37
N GLN A 99 -7.08 13.12 -5.00
CA GLN A 99 -7.76 12.04 -5.72
C GLN A 99 -6.85 10.85 -5.97
N VAL A 100 -6.21 10.40 -4.89
CA VAL A 100 -5.29 9.26 -4.93
C VAL A 100 -5.81 8.17 -4.01
N HIS A 101 -5.81 6.95 -4.50
CA HIS A 101 -6.00 5.76 -3.69
C HIS A 101 -4.64 5.15 -3.39
N LEU A 102 -4.41 4.86 -2.11
CA LEU A 102 -3.24 4.13 -1.67
C LEU A 102 -3.66 2.75 -1.20
N ARG A 103 -2.87 1.76 -1.57
CA ARG A 103 -3.01 0.42 -1.04
C ARG A 103 -1.73 0.03 -0.33
N LEU A 104 -1.86 -0.34 0.93
CA LEU A 104 -0.77 -0.80 1.76
C LEU A 104 -0.97 -2.28 2.03
N ILE A 105 0.01 -3.09 1.64
CA ILE A 105 -0.08 -4.54 1.74
C ILE A 105 1.13 -5.05 2.52
N ILE A 106 0.90 -5.92 3.50
CA ILE A 106 1.94 -6.63 4.22
C ILE A 106 1.73 -8.11 3.95
N LEU A 107 2.69 -8.73 3.29
CA LEU A 107 2.66 -10.15 2.96
C LEU A 107 3.53 -10.94 3.94
N GLY A 108 3.13 -12.18 4.20
CA GLY A 108 3.82 -13.04 5.13
C GLY A 108 5.06 -13.73 4.60
N ALA A 109 5.72 -13.14 3.63
CA ALA A 109 6.95 -13.60 2.95
C ALA A 109 7.45 -15.00 3.29
#